data_9a07bc7a19a671838448abb2aed56cd5
#
_entry.id   9a07bc7a19a671838448abb2aed56cd5
#
_cell.length_a   1.000
_cell.length_b   1.000
_cell.length_c   1.000
_cell.angle_alpha   90.00
_cell.angle_beta   90.00
_cell.angle_gamma   90.00
#
_symmetry.space_group_name_H-M   'P 1'
#
loop_
_entity.id
_entity.type
_entity.pdbx_description
1 polymer ?
#
loop_
_entity_poly.entity_id
_entity_poly.type
_entity_poly.pdbx_seq_one_letter_code
_entity_poly.pdbx_strand_id
1 'polypeptide(L)'
;MLISHDMHETRVAVVENRRLVELYIERPKRSVVGNVYLGKVRDVLPGMQAAFVDIGLEKNAFLYVDEIVAPEGVAGAPRRDIQSLLKPGQQLMVQVLKDPMGTKGARVTTEITLPGRFLVLMPFSGFVGISRKLPDEERDRLNSIIEPLVPEGVGVIVRTAASGAAEKDLQGDLEFLLRLWRRVQAQAREGLAPEVVYTEMDLALRLVRDAFGDSFRRLVVDDRRVYEKVVSFLRKSAPRLVRRVQAHKDKESLFQSYGLQPDIDTAVLREVPLSSGGHITIDKTEALTSVDVNTGSYVGRKNLEDTALRTNLEAAVEVARQLRLRDIGGIIVIDFIDMEDPRNRQEVVARLTTELARDRTKTRVSEMSRLGLVEMTRKNVTDGLYGVLTEPCPCCGGEGRVLSDTTRRIIVERSLREVLVGGKASAYLVGLNPTTYALVNAPGNNTLALLRSETGKRVNVIADPDVGPIEVRLLIEGKATAAGAEDG
;
A
#
# COMPACT_ATOMS: atom_id res chain seq x y z
N MET A 1 -2.63 13.64 -16.70
CA MET A 1 -2.58 12.19 -16.38
C MET A 1 -1.86 11.47 -17.49
N LEU A 2 -1.01 10.51 -17.17
CA LEU A 2 -0.28 9.68 -18.13
C LEU A 2 -0.59 8.22 -17.81
N ILE A 3 -0.84 7.41 -18.83
CA ILE A 3 -1.10 5.96 -18.69
C ILE A 3 -0.10 5.24 -19.59
N SER A 4 0.73 4.41 -18.95
CA SER A 4 1.69 3.53 -19.62
C SER A 4 1.28 2.08 -19.36
N HIS A 5 1.24 1.28 -20.42
CA HIS A 5 0.87 -0.12 -20.35
C HIS A 5 1.80 -0.97 -21.20
N ASP A 6 2.39 -1.98 -20.58
CA ASP A 6 3.20 -3.00 -21.23
C ASP A 6 2.78 -4.43 -20.79
N MET A 7 3.56 -5.44 -21.17
CA MET A 7 3.26 -6.85 -20.85
C MET A 7 3.42 -7.17 -19.35
N HIS A 8 4.12 -6.32 -18.60
CA HIS A 8 4.46 -6.57 -17.19
C HIS A 8 3.59 -5.78 -16.23
N GLU A 9 3.19 -4.56 -16.59
CA GLU A 9 2.42 -3.70 -15.69
C GLU A 9 1.66 -2.58 -16.41
N THR A 10 0.65 -2.05 -15.73
CA THR A 10 0.00 -0.80 -16.08
C THR A 10 0.38 0.25 -15.04
N ARG A 11 0.93 1.37 -15.49
CA ARG A 11 1.28 2.51 -14.63
C ARG A 11 0.42 3.72 -14.98
N VAL A 12 -0.14 4.37 -13.96
CA VAL A 12 -0.88 5.62 -14.14
C VAL A 12 -0.25 6.69 -13.26
N ALA A 13 0.23 7.76 -13.90
CA ALA A 13 0.87 8.89 -13.24
C ALA A 13 -0.03 10.14 -13.29
N VAL A 14 -0.16 10.83 -12.16
CA VAL A 14 -0.71 12.18 -12.08
C VAL A 14 0.44 13.16 -11.93
N VAL A 15 0.48 14.15 -12.83
CA VAL A 15 1.54 15.16 -12.89
C VAL A 15 0.94 16.55 -12.68
N GLU A 16 1.45 17.27 -11.69
CA GLU A 16 1.12 18.67 -11.39
C GLU A 16 2.39 19.53 -11.51
N ASN A 17 2.34 20.62 -12.24
CA ASN A 17 3.48 21.54 -12.43
C ASN A 17 4.79 20.82 -12.84
N ARG A 18 4.68 19.84 -13.74
CA ARG A 18 5.79 18.99 -14.25
C ARG A 18 6.42 18.07 -13.20
N ARG A 19 5.84 17.92 -12.03
CA ARG A 19 6.30 16.98 -10.98
C ARG A 19 5.31 15.83 -10.83
N LEU A 20 5.80 14.65 -10.59
CA LEU A 20 4.99 13.48 -10.27
C LEU A 20 4.39 13.62 -8.87
N VAL A 21 3.07 13.51 -8.76
CA VAL A 21 2.36 13.65 -7.48
C VAL A 21 1.59 12.41 -7.06
N GLU A 22 1.24 11.54 -8.01
CA GLU A 22 0.63 10.24 -7.71
C GLU A 22 1.11 9.23 -8.75
N LEU A 23 1.42 8.02 -8.31
CA LEU A 23 1.78 6.90 -9.18
C LEU A 23 1.03 5.65 -8.70
N TYR A 24 0.32 5.04 -9.63
CA TYR A 24 -0.41 3.80 -9.43
C TYR A 24 0.15 2.73 -10.36
N ILE A 25 0.35 1.53 -9.82
CA ILE A 25 0.92 0.39 -10.56
C ILE A 25 0.02 -0.82 -10.37
N GLU A 26 -0.33 -1.48 -11.47
CA GLU A 26 -1.06 -2.75 -11.48
C GLU A 26 -0.26 -3.78 -12.28
N ARG A 27 0.11 -4.87 -11.64
CA ARG A 27 0.85 -5.99 -12.22
C ARG A 27 -0.08 -7.15 -12.58
N PRO A 28 0.36 -8.19 -13.35
CA PRO A 28 -0.49 -9.27 -13.81
C PRO A 28 -1.27 -10.03 -12.73
N LYS A 29 -0.75 -10.12 -11.49
CA LYS A 29 -1.55 -10.54 -10.33
C LYS A 29 -2.52 -9.41 -9.98
N ARG A 30 -3.65 -9.41 -10.68
CA ARG A 30 -4.66 -8.37 -10.58
C ARG A 30 -5.28 -8.34 -9.18
N SER A 31 -5.37 -7.14 -8.58
CA SER A 31 -6.19 -6.92 -7.39
C SER A 31 -7.61 -7.41 -7.63
N VAL A 32 -8.18 -8.11 -6.66
CA VAL A 32 -9.58 -8.55 -6.68
C VAL A 32 -10.50 -7.58 -5.93
N VAL A 33 -9.97 -6.48 -5.40
CA VAL A 33 -10.75 -5.44 -4.71
C VAL A 33 -11.81 -4.87 -5.64
N GLY A 34 -13.05 -4.77 -5.13
CA GLY A 34 -14.22 -4.32 -5.90
C GLY A 34 -14.93 -5.42 -6.67
N ASN A 35 -14.30 -6.58 -6.92
CA ASN A 35 -14.99 -7.72 -7.53
C ASN A 35 -16.11 -8.22 -6.64
N VAL A 36 -17.22 -8.66 -7.27
CA VAL A 36 -18.32 -9.31 -6.56
C VAL A 36 -18.32 -10.79 -6.91
N TYR A 37 -18.41 -11.62 -5.89
CA TYR A 37 -18.46 -13.06 -5.99
C TYR A 37 -19.79 -13.61 -5.44
N LEU A 38 -20.31 -14.65 -6.06
CA LEU A 38 -21.22 -15.57 -5.41
C LEU A 38 -20.36 -16.53 -4.59
N GLY A 39 -20.33 -16.32 -3.27
CA GLY A 39 -19.52 -17.10 -2.33
C GLY A 39 -20.34 -18.14 -1.58
N LYS A 40 -19.65 -19.13 -0.98
CA LYS A 40 -20.24 -20.15 -0.12
C LYS A 40 -19.65 -20.07 1.28
N VAL A 41 -20.49 -19.91 2.30
CA VAL A 41 -20.06 -19.93 3.70
C VAL A 41 -19.46 -21.29 4.02
N ARG A 42 -18.21 -21.30 4.46
CA ARG A 42 -17.51 -22.52 4.91
C ARG A 42 -17.68 -22.70 6.40
N ASP A 43 -17.28 -21.69 7.19
CA ASP A 43 -17.29 -21.72 8.64
C ASP A 43 -17.89 -20.44 9.20
N VAL A 44 -18.63 -20.56 10.31
CA VAL A 44 -19.14 -19.45 11.11
C VAL A 44 -18.46 -19.49 12.48
N LEU A 45 -17.82 -18.39 12.87
CA LEU A 45 -17.00 -18.25 14.07
C LEU A 45 -17.63 -17.25 15.06
N PRO A 46 -18.50 -17.72 15.99
CA PRO A 46 -19.21 -16.82 16.91
C PRO A 46 -18.29 -16.05 17.84
N GLY A 47 -17.21 -16.68 18.29
CA GLY A 47 -16.22 -16.03 19.18
C GLY A 47 -15.51 -14.84 18.54
N MET A 48 -15.44 -14.79 17.22
CA MET A 48 -14.85 -13.69 16.43
C MET A 48 -15.91 -12.80 15.76
N GLN A 49 -17.18 -13.14 15.86
CA GLN A 49 -18.29 -12.49 15.14
C GLN A 49 -18.00 -12.36 13.65
N ALA A 50 -17.55 -13.45 13.01
CA ALA A 50 -17.10 -13.49 11.63
C ALA A 50 -17.42 -14.82 10.97
N ALA A 51 -17.35 -14.87 9.63
CA ALA A 51 -17.47 -16.09 8.84
C ALA A 51 -16.35 -16.18 7.81
N PHE A 52 -15.95 -17.41 7.47
CA PHE A 52 -15.11 -17.69 6.32
C PHE A 52 -16.00 -18.04 5.12
N VAL A 53 -15.75 -17.35 4.00
CA VAL A 53 -16.49 -17.49 2.76
C VAL A 53 -15.55 -17.95 1.65
N ASP A 54 -15.85 -19.07 1.03
CA ASP A 54 -15.17 -19.51 -0.17
C ASP A 54 -15.66 -18.70 -1.37
N ILE A 55 -14.73 -17.99 -2.01
CA ILE A 55 -14.98 -17.18 -3.20
C ILE A 55 -14.17 -17.66 -4.42
N GLY A 56 -13.61 -18.88 -4.34
CA GLY A 56 -12.82 -19.49 -5.40
C GLY A 56 -11.36 -19.02 -5.47
N LEU A 57 -10.88 -18.35 -4.44
CA LEU A 57 -9.46 -18.01 -4.27
C LEU A 57 -8.74 -19.09 -3.43
N GLU A 58 -7.41 -19.07 -3.46
CA GLU A 58 -6.57 -20.01 -2.68
C GLU A 58 -6.93 -20.05 -1.18
N LYS A 59 -7.34 -18.90 -0.62
CA LYS A 59 -7.74 -18.75 0.79
C LYS A 59 -9.17 -18.25 0.89
N ASN A 60 -9.93 -18.81 1.84
CA ASN A 60 -11.28 -18.34 2.14
C ASN A 60 -11.25 -16.86 2.55
N ALA A 61 -12.23 -16.10 2.08
CA ALA A 61 -12.42 -14.71 2.43
C ALA A 61 -13.00 -14.57 3.83
N PHE A 62 -12.69 -13.47 4.50
CA PHE A 62 -13.14 -13.14 5.84
C PHE A 62 -14.28 -12.11 5.77
N LEU A 63 -15.44 -12.48 6.32
CA LEU A 63 -16.63 -11.64 6.42
C LEU A 63 -16.92 -11.34 7.88
N TYR A 64 -16.84 -10.07 8.27
CA TYR A 64 -17.14 -9.62 9.62
C TYR A 64 -18.64 -9.33 9.79
N VAL A 65 -19.18 -9.47 11.01
CA VAL A 65 -20.61 -9.29 11.27
C VAL A 65 -21.13 -7.89 10.89
N ASP A 66 -20.31 -6.87 11.11
CA ASP A 66 -20.65 -5.48 10.76
C ASP A 66 -20.67 -5.20 9.25
N GLU A 67 -20.09 -6.10 8.44
CA GLU A 67 -20.07 -6.02 6.99
C GLU A 67 -21.26 -6.77 6.36
N ILE A 68 -22.20 -7.25 7.17
CA ILE A 68 -23.41 -7.93 6.70
C ILE A 68 -24.57 -6.95 6.70
N VAL A 69 -25.16 -6.72 5.54
CA VAL A 69 -26.41 -5.96 5.41
C VAL A 69 -27.54 -6.78 6.01
N ALA A 70 -28.21 -6.24 7.04
CA ALA A 70 -29.37 -6.89 7.63
C ALA A 70 -30.58 -6.76 6.69
N PRO A 71 -31.47 -7.77 6.65
CA PRO A 71 -32.80 -7.62 6.03
C PRO A 71 -33.54 -6.41 6.66
N GLU A 72 -34.31 -5.67 5.83
CA GLU A 72 -35.14 -4.57 6.29
C GLU A 72 -36.02 -4.99 7.46
N GLY A 73 -36.02 -4.21 8.56
CA GLY A 73 -36.85 -4.43 9.75
C GLY A 73 -36.08 -4.68 11.06
N VAL A 74 -34.75 -4.83 11.02
CA VAL A 74 -33.92 -5.11 12.22
C VAL A 74 -33.01 -3.91 12.57
N ALA A 75 -33.35 -2.71 12.17
CA ALA A 75 -32.65 -1.51 12.59
C ALA A 75 -32.87 -1.27 14.09
N GLY A 76 -31.82 -1.47 14.90
CA GLY A 76 -31.86 -1.23 16.36
C GLY A 76 -31.76 -2.46 17.27
N ALA A 77 -31.51 -3.66 16.74
CA ALA A 77 -31.30 -4.86 17.56
C ALA A 77 -29.95 -4.80 18.31
N PRO A 78 -29.90 -5.21 19.60
CA PRO A 78 -28.68 -5.30 20.38
C PRO A 78 -27.77 -6.35 19.74
N ARG A 79 -26.48 -6.03 19.59
CA ARG A 79 -25.35 -6.86 19.15
C ARG A 79 -25.76 -8.00 18.21
N ARG A 80 -25.60 -7.78 16.89
CA ARG A 80 -25.88 -8.80 15.87
C ARG A 80 -25.00 -10.02 16.12
N ASP A 81 -25.62 -11.21 16.25
CA ASP A 81 -24.90 -12.46 16.33
C ASP A 81 -24.74 -13.06 14.93
N ILE A 82 -23.52 -13.36 14.54
CA ILE A 82 -23.19 -13.92 13.22
C ILE A 82 -23.95 -15.24 12.96
N GLN A 83 -24.19 -16.05 13.99
CA GLN A 83 -24.92 -17.33 13.88
C GLN A 83 -26.39 -17.15 13.50
N SER A 84 -27.00 -16.00 13.86
CA SER A 84 -28.36 -15.68 13.47
C SER A 84 -28.48 -15.22 12.01
N LEU A 85 -27.38 -14.76 11.43
CA LEU A 85 -27.34 -14.17 10.10
C LEU A 85 -26.87 -15.15 9.01
N LEU A 86 -25.93 -16.06 9.34
CA LEU A 86 -25.30 -16.96 8.38
C LEU A 86 -25.26 -18.41 8.87
N LYS A 87 -25.36 -19.33 7.91
CA LYS A 87 -25.21 -20.77 8.15
C LYS A 87 -24.13 -21.36 7.23
N PRO A 88 -23.34 -22.34 7.71
CA PRO A 88 -22.43 -23.10 6.85
C PRO A 88 -23.16 -23.67 5.63
N GLY A 89 -22.54 -23.59 4.46
CA GLY A 89 -23.12 -24.03 3.19
C GLY A 89 -24.00 -23.00 2.49
N GLN A 90 -24.40 -21.92 3.14
CA GLN A 90 -25.21 -20.85 2.56
C GLN A 90 -24.44 -20.13 1.44
N GLN A 91 -25.13 -19.83 0.33
CA GLN A 91 -24.60 -19.02 -0.75
C GLN A 91 -25.02 -17.56 -0.53
N LEU A 92 -24.10 -16.62 -0.80
CA LEU A 92 -24.35 -15.18 -0.71
C LEU A 92 -23.44 -14.41 -1.65
N MET A 93 -23.91 -13.26 -2.13
CA MET A 93 -23.06 -12.32 -2.86
C MET A 93 -22.17 -11.55 -1.87
N VAL A 94 -20.89 -11.47 -2.17
CA VAL A 94 -19.92 -10.69 -1.39
C VAL A 94 -19.02 -9.88 -2.31
N GLN A 95 -18.66 -8.66 -1.89
CA GLN A 95 -17.71 -7.80 -2.57
C GLN A 95 -16.39 -7.75 -1.79
N VAL A 96 -15.28 -7.82 -2.49
CA VAL A 96 -13.95 -7.74 -1.88
C VAL A 96 -13.61 -6.30 -1.52
N LEU A 97 -13.30 -6.06 -0.24
CA LEU A 97 -12.85 -4.78 0.31
C LEU A 97 -11.32 -4.65 0.35
N LYS A 98 -10.62 -5.77 0.61
CA LYS A 98 -9.15 -5.83 0.67
C LYS A 98 -8.66 -7.14 0.07
N ASP A 99 -7.55 -7.05 -0.66
CA ASP A 99 -6.85 -8.20 -1.22
C ASP A 99 -6.36 -9.17 -0.13
N PRO A 100 -6.15 -10.47 -0.47
CA PRO A 100 -5.45 -11.39 0.40
C PRO A 100 -4.03 -10.88 0.70
N MET A 101 -3.59 -10.94 1.97
CA MET A 101 -2.27 -10.50 2.38
C MET A 101 -1.58 -11.56 3.23
N GLY A 102 -0.37 -11.97 2.86
CA GLY A 102 0.42 -12.95 3.61
C GLY A 102 -0.39 -14.22 3.89
N THR A 103 -0.63 -14.54 5.17
CA THR A 103 -1.42 -15.68 5.62
C THR A 103 -2.94 -15.44 5.65
N LYS A 104 -3.39 -14.18 5.46
CA LYS A 104 -4.81 -13.79 5.59
C LYS A 104 -5.53 -13.84 4.25
N GLY A 105 -6.75 -14.36 4.22
CA GLY A 105 -7.66 -14.30 3.07
C GLY A 105 -8.18 -12.88 2.81
N ALA A 106 -8.86 -12.69 1.67
CA ALA A 106 -9.50 -11.42 1.31
C ALA A 106 -10.53 -10.99 2.36
N ARG A 107 -10.67 -9.68 2.61
CA ARG A 107 -11.78 -9.16 3.42
C ARG A 107 -12.95 -8.83 2.49
N VAL A 108 -14.15 -9.26 2.87
CA VAL A 108 -15.35 -9.09 2.07
C VAL A 108 -16.50 -8.47 2.85
N THR A 109 -17.49 -7.91 2.13
CA THR A 109 -18.74 -7.35 2.66
C THR A 109 -19.92 -7.83 1.83
N THR A 110 -21.11 -7.89 2.41
CA THR A 110 -22.36 -8.05 1.66
C THR A 110 -22.96 -6.72 1.20
N GLU A 111 -22.43 -5.60 1.67
CA GLU A 111 -22.81 -4.28 1.20
C GLU A 111 -22.15 -4.00 -0.16
N ILE A 112 -22.83 -4.40 -1.23
CA ILE A 112 -22.33 -4.26 -2.59
C ILE A 112 -22.44 -2.81 -3.04
N THR A 113 -21.35 -2.29 -3.58
CA THR A 113 -21.27 -0.94 -4.15
C THR A 113 -20.78 -1.02 -5.58
N LEU A 114 -21.47 -0.37 -6.51
CA LEU A 114 -21.09 -0.30 -7.91
C LEU A 114 -20.76 1.15 -8.28
N PRO A 115 -19.47 1.49 -8.43
CA PRO A 115 -19.06 2.85 -8.72
C PRO A 115 -19.26 3.21 -10.21
N GLY A 116 -20.08 4.22 -10.45
CA GLY A 116 -20.16 4.97 -11.70
C GLY A 116 -19.19 6.15 -11.72
N ARG A 117 -19.34 7.03 -12.70
CA ARG A 117 -18.56 8.25 -12.78
C ARG A 117 -19.01 9.29 -11.76
N PHE A 118 -20.31 9.57 -11.73
CA PHE A 118 -20.93 10.60 -10.89
C PHE A 118 -21.58 10.02 -9.64
N LEU A 119 -21.97 8.77 -9.70
CA LEU A 119 -22.75 8.07 -8.68
C LEU A 119 -22.04 6.80 -8.21
N VAL A 120 -22.38 6.36 -6.98
CA VAL A 120 -22.11 5.00 -6.53
C VAL A 120 -23.45 4.39 -6.18
N LEU A 121 -23.80 3.29 -6.84
CA LEU A 121 -25.02 2.55 -6.57
C LEU A 121 -24.80 1.62 -5.37
N MET A 122 -25.74 1.63 -4.44
CA MET A 122 -25.80 0.78 -3.24
C MET A 122 -27.15 0.03 -3.22
N PRO A 123 -27.23 -1.15 -3.85
CA PRO A 123 -28.51 -1.80 -4.15
C PRO A 123 -29.37 -2.17 -2.94
N PHE A 124 -28.78 -2.19 -1.74
CA PHE A 124 -29.43 -2.67 -0.52
C PHE A 124 -29.56 -1.63 0.58
N SER A 125 -29.28 -0.34 0.31
CA SER A 125 -29.20 0.64 1.41
C SER A 125 -30.39 1.60 1.51
N GLY A 126 -31.15 1.81 0.44
CA GLY A 126 -32.26 2.78 0.42
C GLY A 126 -31.88 4.25 0.73
N PHE A 127 -30.57 4.55 0.84
CA PHE A 127 -30.05 5.83 1.30
C PHE A 127 -29.50 6.67 0.16
N VAL A 128 -29.96 7.94 0.05
CA VAL A 128 -29.36 8.91 -0.87
C VAL A 128 -28.38 9.80 -0.12
N GLY A 129 -27.11 9.72 -0.49
CA GLY A 129 -26.04 10.53 0.11
C GLY A 129 -25.34 11.40 -0.93
N ILE A 130 -24.76 12.51 -0.47
CA ILE A 130 -23.98 13.40 -1.32
C ILE A 130 -22.62 13.67 -0.70
N SER A 131 -21.58 13.71 -1.52
CA SER A 131 -20.21 13.97 -1.07
C SER A 131 -20.10 15.25 -0.23
N ARG A 132 -19.55 15.13 0.97
CA ARG A 132 -19.30 16.26 1.88
C ARG A 132 -18.22 17.24 1.38
N LYS A 133 -17.51 16.90 0.28
CA LYS A 133 -16.50 17.77 -0.34
C LYS A 133 -17.12 18.81 -1.29
N LEU A 134 -18.41 18.71 -1.57
CA LEU A 134 -19.14 19.66 -2.38
C LEU A 134 -19.65 20.85 -1.54
N PRO A 135 -19.68 22.08 -2.09
CA PRO A 135 -20.33 23.22 -1.46
C PRO A 135 -21.81 22.94 -1.18
N ASP A 136 -22.37 23.55 -0.14
CA ASP A 136 -23.75 23.28 0.28
C ASP A 136 -24.78 23.58 -0.82
N GLU A 137 -24.64 24.70 -1.53
CA GLU A 137 -25.50 25.05 -2.66
C GLU A 137 -25.52 23.98 -3.77
N GLU A 138 -24.35 23.43 -4.06
CA GLU A 138 -24.22 22.36 -5.08
C GLU A 138 -24.76 21.02 -4.58
N ARG A 139 -24.65 20.76 -3.28
CA ARG A 139 -25.25 19.59 -2.65
C ARG A 139 -26.80 19.64 -2.73
N ASP A 140 -27.39 20.81 -2.44
CA ASP A 140 -28.85 21.00 -2.52
C ASP A 140 -29.34 20.86 -3.96
N ARG A 141 -28.62 21.44 -4.92
CA ARG A 141 -28.92 21.28 -6.34
C ARG A 141 -28.87 19.81 -6.79
N LEU A 142 -27.81 19.09 -6.43
CA LEU A 142 -27.67 17.69 -6.81
C LEU A 142 -28.70 16.80 -6.12
N ASN A 143 -29.05 17.09 -4.87
CA ASN A 143 -30.09 16.37 -4.15
C ASN A 143 -31.46 16.50 -4.84
N SER A 144 -31.85 17.71 -5.21
CA SER A 144 -33.13 17.96 -5.91
C SER A 144 -33.23 17.25 -7.27
N ILE A 145 -32.08 16.99 -7.92
CA ILE A 145 -32.04 16.23 -9.18
C ILE A 145 -32.10 14.72 -8.94
N ILE A 146 -31.32 14.22 -7.95
CA ILE A 146 -31.11 12.77 -7.85
C ILE A 146 -32.25 12.06 -7.08
N GLU A 147 -32.82 12.69 -6.07
CA GLU A 147 -33.87 12.12 -5.22
C GLU A 147 -35.08 11.59 -6.02
N PRO A 148 -35.64 12.31 -7.02
CA PRO A 148 -36.74 11.82 -7.81
C PRO A 148 -36.35 10.74 -8.86
N LEU A 149 -35.05 10.58 -9.15
CA LEU A 149 -34.58 9.62 -10.13
C LEU A 149 -34.27 8.24 -9.54
N VAL A 150 -34.00 8.16 -8.23
CA VAL A 150 -33.58 6.92 -7.57
C VAL A 150 -34.80 6.05 -7.28
N PRO A 151 -34.80 4.77 -7.72
CA PRO A 151 -35.88 3.83 -7.41
C PRO A 151 -35.97 3.55 -5.90
N GLU A 152 -37.19 3.28 -5.41
CA GLU A 152 -37.43 2.87 -4.03
C GLU A 152 -36.60 1.62 -3.65
N GLY A 153 -36.03 1.64 -2.42
CA GLY A 153 -35.19 0.55 -1.91
C GLY A 153 -33.75 0.53 -2.44
N VAL A 154 -33.37 1.46 -3.33
CA VAL A 154 -32.02 1.59 -3.87
C VAL A 154 -31.32 2.78 -3.25
N GLY A 155 -30.09 2.62 -2.78
CA GLY A 155 -29.25 3.71 -2.32
C GLY A 155 -28.30 4.23 -3.40
N VAL A 156 -27.98 5.52 -3.30
CA VAL A 156 -27.05 6.19 -4.21
C VAL A 156 -26.19 7.17 -3.44
N ILE A 157 -24.89 7.19 -3.70
CA ILE A 157 -23.99 8.25 -3.23
C ILE A 157 -23.55 9.09 -4.44
N VAL A 158 -23.86 10.39 -4.40
CA VAL A 158 -23.39 11.36 -5.38
C VAL A 158 -21.93 11.71 -5.07
N ARG A 159 -21.07 11.53 -6.07
CA ARG A 159 -19.61 11.75 -5.95
C ARG A 159 -19.25 13.21 -6.17
N THR A 160 -18.06 13.61 -5.73
CA THR A 160 -17.51 14.96 -5.97
C THR A 160 -17.39 15.27 -7.50
N ALA A 161 -17.16 14.25 -8.32
CA ALA A 161 -17.09 14.38 -9.76
C ALA A 161 -18.42 14.83 -10.41
N ALA A 162 -19.55 14.79 -9.68
CA ALA A 162 -20.86 15.27 -10.12
C ALA A 162 -21.00 16.79 -10.06
N SER A 163 -20.02 17.51 -9.51
CA SER A 163 -20.05 18.99 -9.48
C SER A 163 -20.21 19.56 -10.89
N GLY A 164 -21.23 20.40 -11.09
CA GLY A 164 -21.57 20.99 -12.37
C GLY A 164 -22.12 20.00 -13.43
N ALA A 165 -22.39 18.74 -13.04
CA ALA A 165 -23.01 17.78 -13.95
C ALA A 165 -24.47 18.16 -14.25
N ALA A 166 -24.90 17.94 -15.51
CA ALA A 166 -26.28 18.11 -15.89
C ALA A 166 -27.14 16.92 -15.42
N GLU A 167 -28.45 17.15 -15.26
CA GLU A 167 -29.41 16.09 -14.92
C GLU A 167 -29.27 14.87 -15.83
N LYS A 168 -29.18 15.09 -17.15
CA LYS A 168 -28.99 14.04 -18.14
C LYS A 168 -27.76 13.16 -17.90
N ASP A 169 -26.66 13.75 -17.41
CA ASP A 169 -25.43 13.01 -17.12
C ASP A 169 -25.62 12.11 -15.90
N LEU A 170 -26.30 12.60 -14.87
CA LEU A 170 -26.62 11.85 -13.65
C LEU A 170 -27.62 10.71 -13.94
N GLN A 171 -28.67 11.01 -14.71
CA GLN A 171 -29.64 10.02 -15.16
C GLN A 171 -28.97 8.90 -15.99
N GLY A 172 -28.11 9.27 -16.93
CA GLY A 172 -27.38 8.31 -17.76
C GLY A 172 -26.45 7.38 -16.93
N ASP A 173 -25.77 7.92 -15.92
CA ASP A 173 -24.91 7.16 -15.01
C ASP A 173 -25.75 6.21 -14.14
N LEU A 174 -26.88 6.69 -13.59
CA LEU A 174 -27.81 5.86 -12.80
C LEU A 174 -28.40 4.71 -13.62
N GLU A 175 -28.89 4.98 -14.81
CA GLU A 175 -29.44 3.94 -15.72
C GLU A 175 -28.39 2.89 -16.07
N PHE A 176 -27.15 3.32 -16.33
CA PHE A 176 -26.03 2.40 -16.57
C PHE A 176 -25.80 1.49 -15.37
N LEU A 177 -25.73 2.06 -14.15
CA LEU A 177 -25.51 1.31 -12.92
C LEU A 177 -26.64 0.34 -12.58
N LEU A 178 -27.90 0.75 -12.81
CA LEU A 178 -29.06 -0.11 -12.64
C LEU A 178 -29.07 -1.29 -13.65
N ARG A 179 -28.67 -1.04 -14.91
CA ARG A 179 -28.50 -2.13 -15.90
C ARG A 179 -27.37 -3.08 -15.50
N LEU A 180 -26.26 -2.55 -15.00
CA LEU A 180 -25.15 -3.34 -14.51
C LEU A 180 -25.57 -4.22 -13.33
N TRP A 181 -26.29 -3.65 -12.36
CA TRP A 181 -26.78 -4.38 -11.20
C TRP A 181 -27.73 -5.54 -11.60
N ARG A 182 -28.69 -5.30 -12.51
CA ARG A 182 -29.56 -6.36 -13.02
C ARG A 182 -28.78 -7.50 -13.65
N ARG A 183 -27.70 -7.22 -14.36
CA ARG A 183 -26.82 -8.25 -14.94
C ARG A 183 -26.10 -9.04 -13.85
N VAL A 184 -25.54 -8.37 -12.85
CA VAL A 184 -24.88 -9.03 -11.69
C VAL A 184 -25.85 -9.95 -10.96
N GLN A 185 -27.10 -9.48 -10.73
CA GLN A 185 -28.15 -10.31 -10.10
C GLN A 185 -28.53 -11.52 -10.94
N ALA A 186 -28.67 -11.36 -12.26
CA ALA A 186 -28.99 -12.47 -13.15
C ALA A 186 -27.89 -13.53 -13.12
N GLN A 187 -26.62 -13.12 -13.23
CA GLN A 187 -25.49 -14.03 -13.16
C GLN A 187 -25.39 -14.73 -11.80
N ALA A 188 -25.65 -14.02 -10.70
CA ALA A 188 -25.64 -14.63 -9.37
C ALA A 188 -26.80 -15.63 -9.15
N ARG A 189 -27.95 -15.47 -9.83
CA ARG A 189 -29.08 -16.43 -9.75
C ARG A 189 -28.82 -17.70 -10.54
N GLU A 190 -28.14 -17.62 -11.66
CA GLU A 190 -27.83 -18.73 -12.56
C GLU A 190 -26.53 -19.45 -12.17
N GLY A 191 -25.64 -18.76 -11.41
CA GLY A 191 -24.31 -19.23 -11.06
C GLY A 191 -24.29 -20.26 -9.94
N LEU A 192 -23.17 -20.97 -9.83
CA LEU A 192 -22.87 -21.92 -8.76
C LEU A 192 -21.65 -21.41 -7.96
N ALA A 193 -21.85 -21.21 -6.65
CA ALA A 193 -20.77 -20.75 -5.78
C ALA A 193 -19.66 -21.82 -5.59
N PRO A 194 -18.36 -21.43 -5.66
CA PRO A 194 -17.86 -20.07 -5.80
C PRO A 194 -17.74 -19.60 -7.27
N GLU A 195 -18.24 -18.40 -7.59
CA GLU A 195 -18.15 -17.82 -8.94
C GLU A 195 -18.01 -16.28 -8.88
N VAL A 196 -17.21 -15.67 -9.79
CA VAL A 196 -17.14 -14.22 -9.95
C VAL A 196 -18.33 -13.73 -10.79
N VAL A 197 -19.17 -12.87 -10.21
CA VAL A 197 -20.35 -12.31 -10.89
C VAL A 197 -20.16 -10.86 -11.36
N TYR A 198 -19.12 -10.18 -10.88
CA TYR A 198 -18.70 -8.88 -11.38
C TYR A 198 -17.19 -8.71 -11.18
N THR A 199 -16.51 -8.24 -12.20
CA THR A 199 -15.11 -7.87 -12.15
C THR A 199 -14.97 -6.35 -12.26
N GLU A 200 -14.27 -5.73 -11.31
CA GLU A 200 -13.99 -4.30 -11.33
C GLU A 200 -13.10 -3.94 -12.55
N MET A 201 -13.20 -2.69 -12.99
CA MET A 201 -12.43 -2.16 -14.10
C MET A 201 -10.92 -2.29 -13.85
N ASP A 202 -10.13 -2.40 -14.93
CA ASP A 202 -8.67 -2.30 -14.85
C ASP A 202 -8.24 -0.92 -14.31
N LEU A 203 -7.01 -0.83 -13.79
CA LEU A 203 -6.47 0.36 -13.15
C LEU A 203 -6.64 1.62 -14.02
N ALA A 204 -6.37 1.51 -15.32
CA ALA A 204 -6.45 2.64 -16.23
C ALA A 204 -7.87 3.21 -16.31
N LEU A 205 -8.87 2.35 -16.56
CA LEU A 205 -10.27 2.77 -16.63
C LEU A 205 -10.81 3.22 -15.27
N ARG A 206 -10.43 2.55 -14.20
CA ARG A 206 -10.80 2.92 -12.83
C ARG A 206 -10.33 4.34 -12.49
N LEU A 207 -9.07 4.68 -12.75
CA LEU A 207 -8.54 6.02 -12.49
C LEU A 207 -9.11 7.08 -13.45
N VAL A 208 -9.39 6.72 -14.70
CA VAL A 208 -10.12 7.62 -15.61
C VAL A 208 -11.54 7.91 -15.10
N ARG A 209 -12.25 6.90 -14.63
CA ARG A 209 -13.58 7.06 -14.02
C ARG A 209 -13.53 7.94 -12.76
N ASP A 210 -12.57 7.67 -11.87
CA ASP A 210 -12.55 8.22 -10.51
C ASP A 210 -11.85 9.57 -10.40
N ALA A 211 -10.89 9.84 -11.29
CA ALA A 211 -10.00 10.98 -11.16
C ALA A 211 -10.03 11.93 -12.35
N PHE A 212 -10.08 11.43 -13.59
CA PHE A 212 -9.94 12.27 -14.78
C PHE A 212 -11.16 13.15 -14.99
N GLY A 213 -11.01 14.47 -14.80
CA GLY A 213 -12.08 15.45 -14.86
C GLY A 213 -11.62 16.78 -15.45
N ASP A 214 -12.41 17.84 -15.19
CA ASP A 214 -12.17 19.17 -15.76
C ASP A 214 -10.88 19.83 -15.25
N SER A 215 -10.38 19.43 -14.09
CA SER A 215 -9.10 19.87 -13.55
C SER A 215 -7.89 19.36 -14.34
N PHE A 216 -8.07 18.30 -15.14
CA PHE A 216 -6.99 17.76 -15.96
C PHE A 216 -6.91 18.43 -17.32
N ARG A 217 -5.73 18.94 -17.66
CA ARG A 217 -5.47 19.55 -18.98
C ARG A 217 -5.50 18.51 -20.09
N ARG A 218 -4.89 17.32 -19.85
CA ARG A 218 -4.79 16.23 -20.84
C ARG A 218 -4.58 14.88 -20.17
N LEU A 219 -4.90 13.83 -20.89
CA LEU A 219 -4.58 12.43 -20.59
C LEU A 219 -3.82 11.88 -21.80
N VAL A 220 -2.63 11.30 -21.56
CA VAL A 220 -1.79 10.72 -22.61
C VAL A 220 -1.64 9.22 -22.34
N VAL A 221 -1.79 8.40 -23.39
CA VAL A 221 -1.75 6.94 -23.29
C VAL A 221 -0.77 6.41 -24.35
N ASP A 222 0.12 5.51 -24.00
CA ASP A 222 1.12 4.93 -24.90
C ASP A 222 0.65 3.63 -25.59
N ASP A 223 -0.23 2.85 -24.95
CA ASP A 223 -0.78 1.64 -25.56
C ASP A 223 -2.07 1.95 -26.35
N ARG A 224 -2.14 1.45 -27.58
CA ARG A 224 -3.28 1.69 -28.49
C ARG A 224 -4.57 1.05 -27.96
N ARG A 225 -4.52 -0.15 -27.40
CA ARG A 225 -5.71 -0.86 -26.91
C ARG A 225 -6.30 -0.16 -25.68
N VAL A 226 -5.43 0.29 -24.78
CA VAL A 226 -5.84 1.08 -23.59
C VAL A 226 -6.42 2.43 -24.04
N TYR A 227 -5.79 3.11 -25.02
CA TYR A 227 -6.32 4.35 -25.59
C TYR A 227 -7.75 4.18 -26.13
N GLU A 228 -7.98 3.15 -26.96
CA GLU A 228 -9.30 2.86 -27.54
C GLU A 228 -10.34 2.56 -26.45
N LYS A 229 -10.00 1.81 -25.42
CA LYS A 229 -10.86 1.53 -24.26
C LYS A 229 -11.22 2.82 -23.51
N VAL A 230 -10.24 3.68 -23.22
CA VAL A 230 -10.43 4.96 -22.51
C VAL A 230 -11.35 5.88 -23.32
N VAL A 231 -11.09 6.02 -24.63
CA VAL A 231 -11.94 6.85 -25.51
C VAL A 231 -13.36 6.30 -25.58
N SER A 232 -13.53 4.98 -25.73
CA SER A 232 -14.85 4.34 -25.74
C SER A 232 -15.62 4.56 -24.44
N PHE A 233 -14.94 4.42 -23.30
CA PHE A 233 -15.51 4.70 -21.98
C PHE A 233 -15.94 6.15 -21.84
N LEU A 234 -15.06 7.11 -22.17
CA LEU A 234 -15.35 8.54 -22.05
C LEU A 234 -16.44 9.02 -23.03
N ARG A 235 -16.54 8.43 -24.23
CA ARG A 235 -17.65 8.74 -25.16
C ARG A 235 -19.01 8.47 -24.56
N LYS A 236 -19.12 7.46 -23.70
CA LYS A 236 -20.37 7.08 -23.04
C LYS A 236 -20.62 7.85 -21.73
N SER A 237 -19.55 8.13 -20.96
CA SER A 237 -19.67 8.68 -19.60
C SER A 237 -19.35 10.18 -19.49
N ALA A 238 -18.51 10.74 -20.39
CA ALA A 238 -18.12 12.15 -20.38
C ALA A 238 -17.58 12.60 -21.76
N PRO A 239 -18.43 12.71 -22.81
CA PRO A 239 -18.01 12.98 -24.18
C PRO A 239 -17.12 14.23 -24.32
N ARG A 240 -17.35 15.26 -23.49
CA ARG A 240 -16.57 16.51 -23.47
C ARG A 240 -15.09 16.31 -23.17
N LEU A 241 -14.73 15.25 -22.43
CA LEU A 241 -13.35 14.96 -22.04
C LEU A 241 -12.57 14.20 -23.11
N VAL A 242 -13.22 13.59 -24.09
CA VAL A 242 -12.56 12.81 -25.16
C VAL A 242 -11.50 13.64 -25.89
N ARG A 243 -11.77 14.92 -26.14
CA ARG A 243 -10.82 15.85 -26.80
C ARG A 243 -9.51 16.07 -26.02
N ARG A 244 -9.48 15.75 -24.73
CA ARG A 244 -8.29 15.86 -23.87
C ARG A 244 -7.45 14.58 -23.86
N VAL A 245 -7.91 13.51 -24.50
CA VAL A 245 -7.19 12.23 -24.57
C VAL A 245 -6.30 12.23 -25.81
N GLN A 246 -5.03 11.91 -25.62
CA GLN A 246 -4.01 11.90 -26.66
C GLN A 246 -3.25 10.56 -26.64
N ALA A 247 -2.94 10.03 -27.82
CA ALA A 247 -2.03 8.91 -27.93
C ALA A 247 -0.59 9.43 -27.92
N HIS A 248 0.29 8.77 -27.17
CA HIS A 248 1.72 8.99 -27.24
C HIS A 248 2.25 8.43 -28.57
N LYS A 249 3.07 9.18 -29.27
CA LYS A 249 3.57 8.83 -30.61
C LYS A 249 5.10 8.82 -30.71
N ASP A 250 5.77 9.31 -29.66
CA ASP A 250 7.22 9.43 -29.65
C ASP A 250 7.88 8.03 -29.47
N LYS A 251 9.11 7.90 -29.92
CA LYS A 251 9.89 6.65 -29.75
C LYS A 251 10.37 6.43 -28.31
N GLU A 252 10.53 7.52 -27.58
CA GLU A 252 10.91 7.50 -26.18
C GLU A 252 9.73 7.03 -25.34
N SER A 253 9.99 6.33 -24.25
CA SER A 253 8.93 5.87 -23.35
C SER A 253 8.16 7.06 -22.77
N LEU A 254 6.84 6.90 -22.54
CA LEU A 254 5.97 7.98 -22.09
C LEU A 254 6.50 8.68 -20.83
N PHE A 255 6.95 7.94 -19.82
CA PHE A 255 7.42 8.52 -18.56
C PHE A 255 8.78 9.23 -18.72
N GLN A 256 9.62 8.74 -19.60
CA GLN A 256 10.91 9.35 -19.92
C GLN A 256 10.74 10.68 -20.66
N SER A 257 9.85 10.73 -21.65
CA SER A 257 9.53 11.97 -22.42
C SER A 257 8.94 13.09 -21.54
N TYR A 258 8.41 12.73 -20.36
CA TYR A 258 7.93 13.69 -19.34
C TYR A 258 8.94 13.92 -18.21
N GLY A 259 10.11 13.29 -18.23
CA GLY A 259 11.15 13.44 -17.21
C GLY A 259 10.75 12.94 -15.82
N LEU A 260 9.90 11.91 -15.74
CA LEU A 260 9.35 11.43 -14.46
C LEU A 260 10.18 10.33 -13.81
N GLN A 261 11.13 9.73 -14.52
CA GLN A 261 11.91 8.61 -14.00
C GLN A 261 12.67 8.96 -12.70
N PRO A 262 13.31 10.13 -12.56
CA PRO A 262 13.97 10.51 -11.30
C PRO A 262 13.01 10.59 -10.11
N ASP A 263 11.78 11.09 -10.30
CA ASP A 263 10.76 11.13 -9.25
C ASP A 263 10.34 9.72 -8.81
N ILE A 264 10.26 8.75 -9.76
CA ILE A 264 9.93 7.35 -9.48
C ILE A 264 11.07 6.68 -8.70
N ASP A 265 12.31 6.86 -9.15
CA ASP A 265 13.49 6.26 -8.52
C ASP A 265 13.68 6.76 -7.09
N THR A 266 13.40 8.03 -6.84
CA THR A 266 13.49 8.63 -5.50
C THR A 266 12.29 8.31 -4.60
N ALA A 267 11.16 7.88 -5.17
CA ALA A 267 9.95 7.58 -4.38
C ALA A 267 10.09 6.42 -3.39
N VAL A 268 11.11 5.57 -3.54
CA VAL A 268 11.41 4.46 -2.61
C VAL A 268 12.57 4.76 -1.67
N LEU A 269 13.25 5.90 -1.87
CA LEU A 269 14.40 6.28 -1.04
C LEU A 269 13.91 6.87 0.29
N ARG A 270 14.70 6.66 1.33
CA ARG A 270 14.45 7.20 2.66
C ARG A 270 14.55 8.71 2.69
N GLU A 271 15.57 9.27 2.04
CA GLU A 271 15.84 10.70 1.99
C GLU A 271 15.30 11.34 0.71
N VAL A 272 14.67 12.51 0.86
CA VAL A 272 14.15 13.31 -0.24
C VAL A 272 14.75 14.72 -0.16
N PRO A 273 15.52 15.14 -1.17
CA PRO A 273 16.16 16.45 -1.16
C PRO A 273 15.13 17.58 -1.33
N LEU A 274 15.38 18.70 -0.67
CA LEU A 274 14.67 19.96 -0.83
C LEU A 274 15.46 20.90 -1.73
N SER A 275 14.78 21.80 -2.45
CA SER A 275 15.43 22.74 -3.38
C SER A 275 16.36 23.74 -2.67
N SER A 276 16.10 24.02 -1.40
CA SER A 276 16.95 24.86 -0.54
C SER A 276 18.30 24.21 -0.17
N GLY A 277 18.47 22.90 -0.37
CA GLY A 277 19.64 22.12 0.04
C GLY A 277 19.47 21.37 1.36
N GLY A 278 18.29 21.47 2.00
CA GLY A 278 17.85 20.56 3.06
C GLY A 278 17.32 19.23 2.51
N HIS A 279 16.81 18.40 3.39
CA HIS A 279 16.14 17.16 3.02
C HIS A 279 15.08 16.77 4.05
N ILE A 280 14.14 15.94 3.65
CA ILE A 280 13.25 15.23 4.55
C ILE A 280 13.62 13.76 4.57
N THR A 281 13.52 13.12 5.75
CA THR A 281 13.74 11.69 5.95
C THR A 281 12.41 11.05 6.28
N ILE A 282 12.01 9.99 5.56
CA ILE A 282 10.74 9.30 5.75
C ILE A 282 11.01 7.88 6.20
N ASP A 283 10.61 7.55 7.42
CA ASP A 283 10.74 6.22 8.01
C ASP A 283 9.37 5.62 8.32
N LYS A 284 9.11 4.43 7.77
CA LYS A 284 7.88 3.67 8.04
C LYS A 284 8.17 2.61 9.10
N THR A 285 7.46 2.69 10.22
CA THR A 285 7.44 1.65 11.25
C THR A 285 6.19 0.78 11.12
N GLU A 286 6.04 -0.22 11.99
CA GLU A 286 4.83 -1.04 12.04
C GLU A 286 3.57 -0.22 12.37
N ALA A 287 3.68 0.76 13.27
CA ALA A 287 2.53 1.51 13.80
C ALA A 287 2.30 2.87 13.13
N LEU A 288 3.35 3.55 12.67
CA LEU A 288 3.26 4.91 12.14
C LEU A 288 4.39 5.21 11.14
N THR A 289 4.24 6.33 10.43
CA THR A 289 5.33 6.88 9.60
C THR A 289 5.85 8.14 10.29
N SER A 290 7.16 8.23 10.47
CA SER A 290 7.83 9.46 10.91
C SER A 290 8.45 10.18 9.73
N VAL A 291 8.41 11.51 9.78
CA VAL A 291 9.07 12.40 8.82
C VAL A 291 9.91 13.39 9.59
N ASP A 292 11.20 13.43 9.34
CA ASP A 292 12.17 14.33 9.94
C ASP A 292 12.62 15.38 8.92
N VAL A 293 12.72 16.65 9.31
CA VAL A 293 13.10 17.77 8.45
C VAL A 293 14.47 18.29 8.84
N ASN A 294 15.40 18.28 7.89
CA ASN A 294 16.78 18.70 8.09
C ASN A 294 17.16 19.87 7.19
N THR A 295 17.90 20.85 7.73
CA THR A 295 18.43 21.99 6.95
C THR A 295 19.55 21.59 6.00
N GLY A 296 20.21 20.45 6.25
CA GLY A 296 21.39 20.03 5.49
C GLY A 296 22.51 21.07 5.51
N SER A 297 23.03 21.38 4.34
CA SER A 297 24.10 22.44 4.18
C SER A 297 23.52 23.84 4.06
N TYR A 298 22.21 24.05 4.17
CA TYR A 298 21.62 25.38 4.01
C TYR A 298 21.83 26.24 5.25
N VAL A 299 22.75 27.17 5.15
CA VAL A 299 23.01 28.21 6.16
C VAL A 299 22.40 29.51 5.66
N GLY A 300 21.17 29.81 6.11
CA GLY A 300 20.41 30.98 5.66
C GLY A 300 21.19 32.31 5.67
N ARG A 301 20.61 33.33 5.02
CA ARG A 301 21.28 34.62 4.81
C ARG A 301 21.09 35.65 5.94
N LYS A 302 20.08 35.46 6.83
CA LYS A 302 19.70 36.49 7.82
C LYS A 302 19.80 36.03 9.27
N ASN A 303 19.03 35.01 9.64
CA ASN A 303 19.05 34.42 10.98
C ASN A 303 18.57 32.94 10.94
N LEU A 304 18.73 32.23 12.05
CA LEU A 304 18.35 30.82 12.18
C LEU A 304 16.85 30.60 12.04
N GLU A 305 16.05 31.48 12.61
CA GLU A 305 14.58 31.42 12.59
C GLU A 305 14.03 31.53 11.14
N ASP A 306 14.51 32.48 10.33
CA ASP A 306 14.13 32.63 8.92
C ASP A 306 14.53 31.38 8.10
N THR A 307 15.68 30.79 8.44
CA THR A 307 16.17 29.57 7.78
C THR A 307 15.25 28.39 8.11
N ALA A 308 14.91 28.20 9.39
CA ALA A 308 14.01 27.16 9.86
C ALA A 308 12.62 27.30 9.20
N LEU A 309 12.04 28.51 9.25
CA LEU A 309 10.73 28.77 8.63
C LEU A 309 10.74 28.42 7.14
N ARG A 310 11.73 28.90 6.40
CA ARG A 310 11.80 28.67 4.96
C ARG A 310 11.95 27.18 4.63
N THR A 311 12.82 26.47 5.34
CA THR A 311 13.01 25.02 5.14
C THR A 311 11.74 24.26 5.52
N ASN A 312 11.08 24.62 6.62
CA ASN A 312 9.84 23.99 7.05
C ASN A 312 8.68 24.22 6.06
N LEU A 313 8.57 25.43 5.50
CA LEU A 313 7.55 25.71 4.47
C LEU A 313 7.77 24.90 3.20
N GLU A 314 9.02 24.73 2.78
CA GLU A 314 9.38 23.87 1.64
C GLU A 314 9.11 22.39 1.97
N ALA A 315 9.52 21.94 3.16
CA ALA A 315 9.28 20.60 3.65
C ALA A 315 7.78 20.28 3.72
N ALA A 316 6.93 21.21 4.18
CA ALA A 316 5.47 21.02 4.24
C ALA A 316 4.87 20.71 2.85
N VAL A 317 5.35 21.39 1.80
CA VAL A 317 4.95 21.14 0.41
C VAL A 317 5.41 19.75 -0.06
N GLU A 318 6.68 19.44 0.20
CA GLU A 318 7.28 18.19 -0.25
C GLU A 318 6.70 16.99 0.52
N VAL A 319 6.48 17.10 1.85
CA VAL A 319 5.81 16.07 2.65
C VAL A 319 4.43 15.76 2.08
N ALA A 320 3.60 16.78 1.83
CA ALA A 320 2.27 16.58 1.24
C ALA A 320 2.36 15.86 -0.12
N ARG A 321 3.36 16.19 -0.96
CA ARG A 321 3.62 15.53 -2.22
C ARG A 321 4.04 14.07 -2.03
N GLN A 322 4.97 13.79 -1.11
CA GLN A 322 5.49 12.44 -0.86
C GLN A 322 4.42 11.53 -0.26
N LEU A 323 3.54 12.04 0.60
CA LEU A 323 2.41 11.28 1.13
C LEU A 323 1.46 10.83 0.02
N ARG A 324 1.20 11.68 -0.98
CA ARG A 324 0.40 11.35 -2.15
C ARG A 324 1.12 10.39 -3.09
N LEU A 325 2.39 10.68 -3.43
CA LEU A 325 3.19 9.91 -4.36
C LEU A 325 3.42 8.47 -3.90
N ARG A 326 3.77 8.32 -2.62
CA ARG A 326 4.04 6.99 -2.02
C ARG A 326 2.79 6.29 -1.51
N ASP A 327 1.62 6.97 -1.52
CA ASP A 327 0.35 6.55 -0.90
C ASP A 327 0.52 6.13 0.56
N ILE A 328 1.24 6.96 1.34
CA ILE A 328 1.46 6.72 2.77
C ILE A 328 0.16 7.02 3.51
N GLY A 329 -0.33 6.04 4.28
CA GLY A 329 -1.53 6.15 5.10
C GLY A 329 -1.29 5.70 6.54
N GLY A 330 -2.28 5.91 7.41
CA GLY A 330 -2.20 5.65 8.83
C GLY A 330 -1.86 6.89 9.65
N ILE A 331 -1.17 6.70 10.76
CA ILE A 331 -0.66 7.77 11.63
C ILE A 331 0.67 8.25 11.07
N ILE A 332 0.84 9.55 10.96
CA ILE A 332 2.05 10.20 10.45
C ILE A 332 2.46 11.28 11.45
N VAL A 333 3.72 11.29 11.84
CA VAL A 333 4.30 12.29 12.73
C VAL A 333 5.41 13.01 11.97
N ILE A 334 5.32 14.34 11.91
CA ILE A 334 6.29 15.19 11.21
C ILE A 334 7.04 15.99 12.25
N ASP A 335 8.37 15.87 12.26
CA ASP A 335 9.28 16.63 13.10
C ASP A 335 9.84 17.79 12.27
N PHE A 336 9.27 18.97 12.47
CA PHE A 336 9.72 20.20 11.83
C PHE A 336 10.87 20.82 12.64
N ILE A 337 11.75 21.53 11.94
CA ILE A 337 12.83 22.28 12.59
C ILE A 337 12.23 23.24 13.60
N ASP A 338 12.81 23.31 14.80
CA ASP A 338 12.35 24.18 15.88
C ASP A 338 12.23 25.65 15.47
N MET A 339 11.12 26.26 15.87
CA MET A 339 10.79 27.67 15.63
C MET A 339 10.31 28.32 16.94
N GLU A 340 10.88 29.46 17.28
CA GLU A 340 10.49 30.19 18.49
C GLU A 340 9.18 30.97 18.32
N ASP A 341 8.98 31.61 17.14
CA ASP A 341 7.78 32.42 16.87
C ASP A 341 6.53 31.53 16.61
N PRO A 342 5.48 31.64 17.43
CA PRO A 342 4.25 30.92 17.22
C PRO A 342 3.56 31.18 15.88
N ARG A 343 3.78 32.36 15.28
CA ARG A 343 3.23 32.72 13.97
C ARG A 343 3.87 31.89 12.87
N ASN A 344 5.19 31.66 12.95
CA ASN A 344 5.92 30.80 12.01
C ASN A 344 5.41 29.35 12.07
N ARG A 345 5.17 28.83 13.29
CA ARG A 345 4.58 27.49 13.49
C ARG A 345 3.20 27.37 12.87
N GLN A 346 2.34 28.37 13.05
CA GLN A 346 1.00 28.39 12.44
C GLN A 346 1.07 28.46 10.91
N GLU A 347 2.00 29.23 10.34
CA GLU A 347 2.20 29.36 8.91
C GLU A 347 2.60 28.02 8.26
N VAL A 348 3.50 27.26 8.91
CA VAL A 348 3.92 25.92 8.43
C VAL A 348 2.74 24.95 8.44
N VAL A 349 1.95 24.89 9.52
CA VAL A 349 0.77 24.02 9.61
C VAL A 349 -0.30 24.42 8.57
N ALA A 350 -0.52 25.73 8.39
CA ALA A 350 -1.46 26.24 7.39
C ALA A 350 -0.99 25.87 5.96
N ARG A 351 0.31 25.96 5.68
CA ARG A 351 0.88 25.54 4.40
C ARG A 351 0.68 24.05 4.16
N LEU A 352 1.02 23.19 5.11
CA LEU A 352 0.80 21.75 5.03
C LEU A 352 -0.66 21.42 4.77
N THR A 353 -1.58 22.03 5.51
CA THR A 353 -3.03 21.83 5.37
C THR A 353 -3.51 22.24 3.98
N THR A 354 -3.01 23.36 3.45
CA THR A 354 -3.35 23.85 2.11
C THR A 354 -2.92 22.88 1.00
N GLU A 355 -1.69 22.33 1.11
CA GLU A 355 -1.21 21.36 0.14
C GLU A 355 -1.95 20.01 0.23
N LEU A 356 -2.28 19.56 1.45
CA LEU A 356 -3.07 18.35 1.69
C LEU A 356 -4.54 18.49 1.26
N ALA A 357 -5.09 19.69 1.13
CA ALA A 357 -6.43 19.92 0.58
C ALA A 357 -6.56 19.45 -0.88
N ARG A 358 -5.44 19.33 -1.60
CA ARG A 358 -5.40 18.77 -2.97
C ARG A 358 -5.44 17.24 -3.00
N ASP A 359 -5.21 16.59 -1.85
CA ASP A 359 -5.28 15.13 -1.74
C ASP A 359 -6.75 14.66 -1.82
N ARG A 360 -6.99 13.65 -2.63
CA ARG A 360 -8.31 13.00 -2.71
C ARG A 360 -8.62 12.15 -1.50
N THR A 361 -7.57 11.66 -0.85
CA THR A 361 -7.66 10.86 0.37
C THR A 361 -7.96 11.75 1.57
N LYS A 362 -8.77 11.25 2.51
CA LYS A 362 -9.13 12.01 3.71
C LYS A 362 -7.94 12.10 4.64
N THR A 363 -7.58 13.33 4.99
CA THR A 363 -6.53 13.67 5.96
C THR A 363 -7.13 14.42 7.14
N ARG A 364 -6.47 14.35 8.29
CA ARG A 364 -6.70 15.19 9.46
C ARG A 364 -5.34 15.59 10.01
N VAL A 365 -5.12 16.87 10.19
CA VAL A 365 -3.86 17.46 10.71
C VAL A 365 -4.16 18.10 12.05
N SER A 366 -3.30 17.88 13.05
CA SER A 366 -3.35 18.57 14.35
C SER A 366 -2.60 19.91 14.29
N GLU A 367 -2.75 20.70 15.32
CA GLU A 367 -1.86 21.83 15.59
C GLU A 367 -0.44 21.31 15.92
N MET A 368 0.57 22.15 15.71
CA MET A 368 1.95 21.82 16.10
C MET A 368 2.06 21.75 17.63
N SER A 369 2.58 20.65 18.13
CA SER A 369 2.80 20.42 19.56
C SER A 369 3.87 21.35 20.13
N ARG A 370 4.04 21.39 21.47
CA ARG A 370 5.11 22.14 22.12
C ARG A 370 6.52 21.61 21.81
N LEU A 371 6.60 20.38 21.31
CA LEU A 371 7.84 19.72 20.91
C LEU A 371 8.17 19.92 19.42
N GLY A 372 7.45 20.82 18.70
CA GLY A 372 7.67 21.01 17.26
C GLY A 372 7.03 19.97 16.36
N LEU A 373 6.35 18.95 16.91
CA LEU A 373 5.78 17.85 16.15
C LEU A 373 4.38 18.21 15.61
N VAL A 374 4.12 17.80 14.36
CA VAL A 374 2.78 17.81 13.77
C VAL A 374 2.30 16.38 13.60
N GLU A 375 1.22 16.04 14.26
CA GLU A 375 0.55 14.75 14.15
C GLU A 375 -0.53 14.83 13.08
N MET A 376 -0.63 13.83 12.23
CA MET A 376 -1.70 13.74 11.26
C MET A 376 -2.14 12.31 11.00
N THR A 377 -3.33 12.16 10.45
CA THR A 377 -3.81 10.88 9.94
C THR A 377 -4.21 11.01 8.48
N ARG A 378 -3.90 10.00 7.69
CA ARG A 378 -4.35 9.85 6.31
C ARG A 378 -4.99 8.46 6.15
N LYS A 379 -6.16 8.39 5.51
CA LYS A 379 -6.84 7.09 5.31
C LYS A 379 -5.92 6.16 4.54
N ASN A 380 -5.67 4.96 5.08
CA ASN A 380 -4.92 3.94 4.36
C ASN A 380 -5.83 3.29 3.31
N VAL A 381 -5.41 3.29 2.04
CA VAL A 381 -6.20 2.79 0.91
C VAL A 381 -5.52 1.59 0.24
N THR A 382 -4.16 1.61 0.17
CA THR A 382 -3.34 0.59 -0.48
C THR A 382 -2.10 0.27 0.35
N ASP A 383 -1.31 -0.72 -0.08
CA ASP A 383 0.01 -1.00 0.52
C ASP A 383 1.06 0.07 0.21
N GLY A 384 0.68 1.05 -0.61
CA GLY A 384 1.53 2.13 -1.08
C GLY A 384 2.58 1.69 -2.11
N LEU A 385 3.24 2.68 -2.70
CA LEU A 385 4.24 2.45 -3.73
C LEU A 385 5.43 1.63 -3.22
N TYR A 386 5.80 1.83 -1.95
CA TYR A 386 6.89 1.09 -1.29
C TYR A 386 6.63 -0.43 -1.26
N GLY A 387 5.40 -0.84 -0.91
CA GLY A 387 5.03 -2.26 -0.87
C GLY A 387 4.94 -2.92 -2.26
N VAL A 388 4.70 -2.13 -3.32
CA VAL A 388 4.64 -2.64 -4.70
C VAL A 388 6.03 -2.76 -5.33
N LEU A 389 6.94 -1.82 -5.04
CA LEU A 389 8.25 -1.72 -5.69
C LEU A 389 9.39 -2.39 -4.93
N THR A 390 9.21 -2.71 -3.63
CA THR A 390 10.28 -3.23 -2.79
C THR A 390 9.85 -4.51 -2.06
N GLU A 391 10.85 -5.24 -1.58
CA GLU A 391 10.69 -6.38 -0.69
C GLU A 391 11.65 -6.25 0.50
N PRO A 392 11.41 -6.93 1.64
CA PRO A 392 12.30 -6.91 2.77
C PRO A 392 13.72 -7.36 2.36
N CYS A 393 14.74 -6.67 2.88
CA CYS A 393 16.13 -7.02 2.60
C CYS A 393 16.40 -8.46 3.08
N PRO A 394 16.86 -9.38 2.21
CA PRO A 394 17.11 -10.77 2.60
C PRO A 394 18.25 -10.92 3.62
N CYS A 395 19.13 -9.93 3.73
CA CYS A 395 20.26 -9.95 4.64
C CYS A 395 19.85 -9.68 6.11
N CYS A 396 18.95 -8.71 6.32
CA CYS A 396 18.52 -8.30 7.66
C CYS A 396 17.02 -8.51 7.92
N GLY A 397 16.28 -9.11 6.99
CA GLY A 397 14.83 -9.29 7.11
C GLY A 397 14.03 -7.99 7.19
N GLY A 398 14.63 -6.85 6.83
CA GLY A 398 14.01 -5.52 6.94
C GLY A 398 14.45 -4.73 8.18
N GLU A 399 15.21 -5.32 9.09
CA GLU A 399 15.63 -4.68 10.36
C GLU A 399 16.64 -3.54 10.17
N GLY A 400 17.30 -3.45 9.01
CA GLY A 400 18.31 -2.42 8.70
C GLY A 400 19.64 -2.60 9.44
N ARG A 401 19.78 -3.64 10.27
CA ARG A 401 20.97 -3.99 11.04
C ARG A 401 21.24 -5.48 11.00
N VAL A 402 22.52 -5.83 11.05
CA VAL A 402 22.98 -7.22 11.24
C VAL A 402 23.95 -7.27 12.42
N LEU A 403 24.17 -8.43 12.97
CA LEU A 403 25.18 -8.61 14.01
C LEU A 403 26.56 -8.22 13.46
N SER A 404 27.35 -7.50 14.26
CA SER A 404 28.74 -7.18 13.90
C SER A 404 29.58 -8.43 13.73
N ASP A 405 30.64 -8.35 12.93
CA ASP A 405 31.57 -9.46 12.70
C ASP A 405 32.14 -9.98 14.02
N THR A 406 32.48 -9.08 14.94
CA THR A 406 32.93 -9.44 16.28
C THR A 406 31.88 -10.25 17.06
N THR A 407 30.62 -9.82 17.05
CA THR A 407 29.53 -10.51 17.75
C THR A 407 29.25 -11.87 17.11
N ARG A 408 29.19 -11.96 15.76
CA ARG A 408 29.00 -13.24 15.05
C ARG A 408 30.09 -14.24 15.40
N ARG A 409 31.36 -13.79 15.37
CA ARG A 409 32.52 -14.61 15.74
C ARG A 409 32.40 -15.17 17.16
N ILE A 410 32.06 -14.31 18.15
CA ILE A 410 31.92 -14.71 19.56
C ILE A 410 30.80 -15.74 19.72
N ILE A 411 29.65 -15.53 19.06
CA ILE A 411 28.52 -16.48 19.13
C ILE A 411 28.95 -17.85 18.58
N VAL A 412 29.52 -17.85 17.36
CA VAL A 412 29.96 -19.10 16.72
C VAL A 412 31.08 -19.80 17.52
N GLU A 413 32.03 -19.04 18.08
CA GLU A 413 33.03 -19.60 18.96
C GLU A 413 32.42 -20.34 20.18
N ARG A 414 31.41 -19.71 20.81
CA ARG A 414 30.68 -20.33 21.91
C ARG A 414 29.95 -21.61 21.48
N SER A 415 29.22 -21.55 20.34
CA SER A 415 28.51 -22.70 19.79
C SER A 415 29.48 -23.84 19.41
N LEU A 416 30.63 -23.53 18.82
CA LEU A 416 31.69 -24.50 18.56
C LEU A 416 32.19 -25.12 19.84
N ARG A 417 32.44 -24.32 20.88
CA ARG A 417 32.86 -24.82 22.19
C ARG A 417 31.83 -25.77 22.81
N GLU A 418 30.54 -25.46 22.73
CA GLU A 418 29.44 -26.31 23.20
C GLU A 418 29.41 -27.65 22.47
N VAL A 419 29.51 -27.64 21.13
CA VAL A 419 29.60 -28.86 20.32
C VAL A 419 30.81 -29.71 20.74
N LEU A 420 31.97 -29.10 20.92
CA LEU A 420 33.18 -29.80 21.31
C LEU A 420 33.09 -30.35 22.73
N VAL A 421 32.60 -29.60 23.70
CA VAL A 421 32.49 -30.05 25.11
C VAL A 421 31.42 -31.13 25.26
N GLY A 422 30.27 -30.99 24.61
CA GLY A 422 29.14 -31.93 24.72
C GLY A 422 29.37 -33.24 23.95
N GLY A 423 30.20 -33.25 22.92
CA GLY A 423 30.45 -34.45 22.11
C GLY A 423 31.45 -35.41 22.69
N LYS A 424 31.41 -36.68 22.28
CA LYS A 424 32.34 -37.76 22.74
C LYS A 424 33.47 -38.03 21.75
N ALA A 425 33.41 -37.48 20.56
CA ALA A 425 34.40 -37.67 19.52
C ALA A 425 35.68 -36.85 19.78
N SER A 426 36.80 -37.22 19.14
CA SER A 426 38.07 -36.50 19.24
C SER A 426 38.32 -35.58 18.03
N ALA A 427 37.49 -35.68 16.98
CA ALA A 427 37.55 -34.83 15.80
C ALA A 427 36.14 -34.48 15.28
N TYR A 428 35.96 -33.26 14.81
CA TYR A 428 34.70 -32.68 14.31
C TYR A 428 34.92 -31.95 12.99
N LEU A 429 33.98 -32.15 12.05
CA LEU A 429 33.84 -31.33 10.84
C LEU A 429 32.54 -30.55 10.94
N VAL A 430 32.63 -29.24 10.81
CA VAL A 430 31.52 -28.31 11.06
C VAL A 430 31.31 -27.40 9.86
N GLY A 431 30.05 -27.29 9.42
CA GLY A 431 29.60 -26.30 8.43
C GLY A 431 29.32 -24.95 9.07
N LEU A 432 29.81 -23.89 8.48
CA LEU A 432 29.58 -22.51 8.85
C LEU A 432 29.13 -21.72 7.61
N ASN A 433 28.29 -20.72 7.83
CA ASN A 433 27.96 -19.78 6.75
C ASN A 433 29.25 -19.22 6.11
N PRO A 434 29.30 -19.03 4.78
CA PRO A 434 30.52 -18.60 4.06
C PRO A 434 31.13 -17.30 4.63
N THR A 435 30.31 -16.32 5.04
CA THR A 435 30.81 -15.06 5.63
C THR A 435 31.41 -15.31 7.02
N THR A 436 30.82 -16.18 7.81
CA THR A 436 31.31 -16.54 9.15
C THR A 436 32.54 -17.46 9.06
N TYR A 437 32.56 -18.36 8.09
CA TYR A 437 33.76 -19.15 7.76
C TYR A 437 34.96 -18.25 7.46
N ALA A 438 34.77 -17.22 6.63
CA ALA A 438 35.83 -16.25 6.33
C ALA A 438 36.33 -15.50 7.58
N LEU A 439 35.42 -15.14 8.51
CA LEU A 439 35.77 -14.48 9.77
C LEU A 439 36.57 -15.38 10.71
N VAL A 440 36.20 -16.65 10.81
CA VAL A 440 36.88 -17.64 11.70
C VAL A 440 38.26 -18.00 11.16
N ASN A 441 38.44 -18.03 9.84
CA ASN A 441 39.70 -18.35 9.19
C ASN A 441 40.52 -17.11 8.78
N ALA A 442 40.12 -15.90 9.21
CA ALA A 442 40.86 -14.68 8.89
C ALA A 442 42.29 -14.71 9.45
N PRO A 443 43.28 -14.15 8.72
CA PRO A 443 44.67 -14.06 9.21
C PRO A 443 44.73 -13.40 10.59
N GLY A 444 45.42 -14.05 11.52
CA GLY A 444 45.52 -13.58 12.91
C GLY A 444 44.37 -13.99 13.84
N ASN A 445 43.38 -14.72 13.35
CA ASN A 445 42.32 -15.28 14.17
C ASN A 445 42.76 -16.66 14.77
N ASN A 446 42.85 -16.74 16.07
CA ASN A 446 43.29 -17.93 16.78
C ASN A 446 42.13 -18.78 17.36
N THR A 447 40.86 -18.52 16.99
CA THR A 447 39.68 -19.16 17.54
C THR A 447 39.78 -20.68 17.51
N LEU A 448 40.08 -21.27 16.37
CA LEU A 448 40.16 -22.74 16.22
C LEU A 448 41.35 -23.32 16.99
N ALA A 449 42.48 -22.61 17.04
CA ALA A 449 43.65 -23.04 17.82
C ALA A 449 43.37 -23.00 19.33
N LEU A 450 42.70 -21.96 19.81
CA LEU A 450 42.28 -21.85 21.22
C LEU A 450 41.29 -22.96 21.60
N LEU A 451 40.27 -23.21 20.80
CA LEU A 451 39.30 -24.29 21.04
C LEU A 451 39.98 -25.66 21.04
N ARG A 452 40.98 -25.88 20.20
CA ARG A 452 41.78 -27.08 20.15
C ARG A 452 42.63 -27.26 21.44
N SER A 453 43.25 -26.18 21.91
CA SER A 453 44.04 -26.21 23.16
C SER A 453 43.19 -26.42 24.40
N GLU A 454 42.02 -25.81 24.47
CA GLU A 454 41.10 -25.89 25.60
C GLU A 454 40.41 -27.27 25.70
N THR A 455 40.00 -27.83 24.55
CA THR A 455 39.19 -29.06 24.57
C THR A 455 39.96 -30.35 24.28
N GLY A 456 41.21 -30.25 23.80
CA GLY A 456 42.00 -31.36 23.31
C GLY A 456 41.46 -32.03 22.03
N LYS A 457 40.44 -31.45 21.41
CA LYS A 457 39.73 -32.01 20.27
C LYS A 457 40.06 -31.26 18.96
N ARG A 458 40.09 -31.97 17.84
CA ARG A 458 40.29 -31.36 16.54
C ARG A 458 38.96 -30.84 15.98
N VAL A 459 38.91 -29.59 15.52
CA VAL A 459 37.79 -29.03 14.81
C VAL A 459 38.26 -28.48 13.49
N ASN A 460 37.62 -28.89 12.40
CA ASN A 460 37.78 -28.35 11.07
C ASN A 460 36.46 -27.73 10.66
N VAL A 461 36.51 -26.57 9.97
CA VAL A 461 35.36 -25.84 9.50
C VAL A 461 35.35 -25.81 7.98
N ILE A 462 34.18 -25.87 7.39
CA ILE A 462 33.98 -25.66 5.94
C ILE A 462 32.88 -24.63 5.72
N ALA A 463 32.92 -23.96 4.56
CA ALA A 463 31.85 -23.06 4.16
C ALA A 463 30.63 -23.87 3.70
N ASP A 464 29.46 -23.60 4.29
CA ASP A 464 28.17 -24.22 3.97
C ASP A 464 27.14 -23.12 3.76
N PRO A 465 26.69 -22.88 2.50
CA PRO A 465 25.72 -21.83 2.19
C PRO A 465 24.35 -22.03 2.83
N ASP A 466 24.00 -23.26 3.21
CA ASP A 466 22.71 -23.62 3.80
C ASP A 466 22.66 -23.39 5.30
N VAL A 467 23.75 -22.88 5.90
CA VAL A 467 23.86 -22.57 7.33
C VAL A 467 23.68 -21.08 7.57
N GLY A 468 22.87 -20.73 8.58
CA GLY A 468 22.63 -19.34 8.97
C GLY A 468 23.92 -18.64 9.49
N PRO A 469 23.94 -17.27 9.49
CA PRO A 469 25.16 -16.50 9.80
C PRO A 469 25.78 -16.76 11.20
N ILE A 470 24.99 -17.26 12.15
CA ILE A 470 25.41 -17.56 13.54
C ILE A 470 25.24 -19.03 13.90
N GLU A 471 24.78 -19.84 12.96
CA GLU A 471 24.54 -21.26 13.18
C GLU A 471 25.83 -22.07 12.99
N VAL A 472 25.87 -23.19 13.68
CA VAL A 472 26.94 -24.17 13.60
C VAL A 472 26.31 -25.52 13.28
N ARG A 473 26.61 -26.09 12.13
CA ARG A 473 26.09 -27.40 11.71
C ARG A 473 27.16 -28.48 11.88
N LEU A 474 26.93 -29.43 12.78
CA LEU A 474 27.78 -30.60 12.86
C LEU A 474 27.56 -31.50 11.64
N LEU A 475 28.62 -31.74 10.88
CA LEU A 475 28.58 -32.54 9.65
C LEU A 475 29.11 -33.95 9.92
N ILE A 476 30.27 -34.06 10.56
CA ILE A 476 30.92 -35.34 10.87
C ILE A 476 31.56 -35.29 12.26
N GLU A 477 31.43 -36.37 13.02
CA GLU A 477 32.20 -36.61 14.21
C GLU A 477 32.96 -37.98 14.11
N GLY A 478 34.16 -38.03 14.65
CA GLY A 478 34.97 -39.21 14.51
C GLY A 478 36.22 -39.26 15.43
N LYS A 479 37.06 -40.26 15.23
CA LYS A 479 38.36 -40.37 15.90
C LYS A 479 39.41 -39.62 15.11
N ALA A 480 40.25 -38.82 15.80
CA ALA A 480 41.39 -38.18 15.15
C ALA A 480 42.41 -39.24 14.77
N THR A 481 42.54 -39.58 13.49
CA THR A 481 43.65 -40.39 12.98
C THR A 481 44.95 -39.59 13.00
N ALA A 482 46.08 -40.22 13.34
CA ALA A 482 47.39 -39.58 13.48
C ALA A 482 48.06 -39.25 12.15
N ALA A 483 47.34 -39.20 11.04
CA ALA A 483 47.88 -38.90 9.69
C ALA A 483 47.51 -37.46 9.30
N GLY A 484 48.55 -36.57 9.31
CA GLY A 484 48.42 -35.21 8.75
C GLY A 484 49.08 -34.11 9.60
N ALA A 485 50.30 -34.33 10.00
CA ALA A 485 51.26 -33.27 10.30
C ALA A 485 52.11 -33.07 9.05
N GLU A 486 51.57 -32.36 8.02
CA GLU A 486 52.38 -31.75 6.95
C GLU A 486 51.55 -30.66 6.32
N ASP A 487 52.07 -29.46 6.44
CA ASP A 487 52.09 -28.25 5.61
C ASP A 487 50.81 -27.52 5.18
N GLY A 488 50.88 -26.20 5.48
CA GLY A 488 50.22 -25.12 4.79
C GLY A 488 49.77 -23.99 5.70
#